data_40120b07de4fd73a75ca8b57eb1e216e
#
_entry.id   40120b07de4fd73a75ca8b57eb1e216e
#
_cell.length_a   1.000
_cell.length_b   1.000
_cell.length_c   1.000
_cell.angle_alpha   90.00
_cell.angle_beta   90.00
_cell.angle_gamma   90.00
#
_symmetry.space_group_name_H-M   'P 1'
#
loop_
_entity.id
_entity.type
_entity.pdbx_description
1 polymer ?
#
loop_
_entity_poly.entity_id
_entity_poly.type
_entity_poly.pdbx_seq_one_letter_code
_entity_poly.pdbx_strand_id
1 'polypeptide(L)' 'MKKDMDKIQIEYRYEVQELIKVIDKYVKQNPAEKENKTLERFFDLLDVMDMEW' A
#
# COMPACT_ATOMS: atom_id res chain seq x y z
N MET A 1 7.18 13.60 19.44
CA MET A 1 7.48 13.32 18.13
C MET A 1 6.32 12.68 17.46
N LYS A 2 6.09 13.03 16.33
CA LYS A 2 5.03 12.51 15.71
C LYS A 2 5.34 11.26 15.10
N LYS A 3 4.48 10.41 15.05
CA LYS A 3 4.68 9.24 14.42
C LYS A 3 3.88 9.24 13.21
N ASP A 4 4.47 8.91 12.17
CA ASP A 4 3.82 8.91 10.91
C ASP A 4 3.66 7.56 10.34
N MET A 5 3.48 6.56 11.20
CA MET A 5 3.38 5.25 10.67
C MET A 5 2.15 5.10 9.81
N ASP A 6 1.19 5.97 9.95
CA ASP A 6 0.02 5.89 9.11
C ASP A 6 0.11 6.82 7.93
N LYS A 7 1.27 7.42 7.72
CA LYS A 7 1.40 8.36 6.63
C LYS A 7 2.50 7.94 5.71
N ILE A 8 2.25 8.06 4.43
CA ILE A 8 3.21 7.73 3.42
C ILE A 8 3.35 8.95 2.54
N GLN A 9 4.58 9.41 2.36
CA GLN A 9 4.82 10.55 1.51
C GLN A 9 5.20 10.09 0.13
N ILE A 10 4.39 10.41 -0.85
CA ILE A 10 4.64 10.01 -2.22
C ILE A 10 4.45 11.24 -3.09
N GLU A 11 5.42 11.52 -3.93
CA GLU A 11 5.36 12.73 -4.74
C GLU A 11 4.48 12.63 -5.96
N TYR A 12 4.41 11.46 -6.55
CA TYR A 12 3.66 11.30 -7.78
C TYR A 12 2.64 10.19 -7.66
N ARG A 13 1.48 10.44 -8.24
CA ARG A 13 0.40 9.47 -8.17
C ARG A 13 0.76 8.14 -8.80
N TYR A 14 1.54 8.17 -9.87
CA TYR A 14 1.87 6.92 -10.53
C TYR A 14 2.67 6.01 -9.61
N GLU A 15 3.38 6.58 -8.63
CA GLU A 15 4.12 5.77 -7.68
C GLU A 15 3.18 4.99 -6.79
N VAL A 16 2.05 5.59 -6.43
CA VAL A 16 1.05 4.89 -5.64
C VAL A 16 0.53 3.70 -6.42
N GLN A 17 0.22 3.91 -7.69
CA GLN A 17 -0.31 2.84 -8.52
C GLN A 17 0.71 1.73 -8.72
N GLU A 18 1.97 2.09 -8.83
CA GLU A 18 3.00 1.09 -8.96
C GLU A 18 3.14 0.24 -7.71
N LEU A 19 3.08 0.89 -6.55
CA LEU A 19 3.17 0.15 -5.30
C LEU A 19 1.99 -0.80 -5.14
N ILE A 20 0.81 -0.36 -5.51
CA ILE A 20 -0.36 -1.22 -5.45
C ILE A 20 -0.15 -2.44 -6.33
N LYS A 21 0.39 -2.25 -7.52
CA LYS A 21 0.65 -3.34 -8.41
C LYS A 21 1.66 -4.32 -7.84
N VAL A 22 2.71 -3.79 -7.23
CA VAL A 22 3.75 -4.63 -6.65
C VAL A 22 3.19 -5.49 -5.52
N ILE A 23 2.39 -4.87 -4.65
CA ILE A 23 1.80 -5.60 -3.54
C ILE A 23 0.84 -6.66 -4.05
N ASP A 24 0.04 -6.34 -5.03
CA ASP A 24 -0.89 -7.30 -5.59
C ASP A 24 -0.15 -8.49 -6.16
N LYS A 25 0.93 -8.23 -6.88
CA LYS A 25 1.72 -9.30 -7.46
C LYS A 25 2.36 -10.16 -6.38
N TYR A 26 2.87 -9.51 -5.34
CA TYR A 26 3.50 -10.24 -4.24
C TYR A 26 2.52 -11.17 -3.57
N VAL A 27 1.32 -10.69 -3.31
CA VAL A 27 0.31 -11.49 -2.65
C VAL A 27 -0.12 -12.66 -3.53
N LYS A 28 -0.19 -12.45 -4.83
CA LYS A 28 -0.56 -13.52 -5.73
C LYS A 28 0.49 -14.62 -5.77
N GLN A 29 1.75 -14.24 -5.64
CA GLN A 29 2.82 -15.22 -5.62
C GLN A 29 3.00 -15.85 -4.26
N ASN A 30 2.46 -15.24 -3.22
CA ASN A 30 2.55 -15.73 -1.87
C ASN A 30 1.18 -15.70 -1.22
N PRO A 31 0.31 -16.63 -1.59
CA PRO A 31 -1.08 -16.57 -1.12
C PRO A 31 -1.25 -16.50 0.39
N ALA A 32 -0.31 -17.03 1.14
CA ALA A 32 -0.41 -16.98 2.58
C ALA A 32 -0.34 -15.55 3.09
N GLU A 33 0.24 -14.65 2.31
CA GLU A 33 0.37 -13.28 2.74
C GLU A 33 -0.92 -12.50 2.63
N LYS A 34 -1.94 -13.10 2.05
CA LYS A 34 -3.23 -12.44 2.00
C LYS A 34 -3.75 -12.12 3.39
N GLU A 35 -3.34 -12.89 4.37
CA GLU A 35 -3.80 -12.68 5.71
C GLU A 35 -2.84 -11.83 6.53
N ASN A 36 -1.81 -11.30 5.88
CA ASN A 36 -0.87 -10.44 6.57
C ASN A 36 -1.52 -9.08 6.80
N LYS A 37 -1.83 -8.77 8.02
CA LYS A 37 -2.55 -7.54 8.33
C LYS A 37 -1.72 -6.30 8.05
N THR A 38 -0.42 -6.41 8.13
CA THR A 38 0.44 -5.29 7.83
C THR A 38 0.33 -4.93 6.35
N LEU A 39 0.34 -5.92 5.48
CA LEU A 39 0.20 -5.68 4.06
C LEU A 39 -1.18 -5.15 3.73
N GLU A 40 -2.19 -5.70 4.38
CA GLU A 40 -3.55 -5.27 4.15
C GLU A 40 -3.70 -3.79 4.49
N ARG A 41 -3.14 -3.39 5.61
CA ARG A 41 -3.22 -2.01 6.03
C ARG A 41 -2.46 -1.10 5.09
N PHE A 42 -1.30 -1.54 4.65
CA PHE A 42 -0.50 -0.76 3.72
C PHE A 42 -1.24 -0.60 2.40
N PHE A 43 -1.85 -1.66 1.93
CA PHE A 43 -2.60 -1.62 0.71
C PHE A 43 -3.78 -0.64 0.83
N ASP A 44 -4.46 -0.66 1.96
CA ASP A 44 -5.55 0.25 2.21
C ASP A 44 -5.10 1.70 2.17
N LEU A 45 -3.96 1.98 2.76
CA LEU A 45 -3.43 3.34 2.74
C LEU A 45 -3.15 3.79 1.32
N LEU A 46 -2.57 2.93 0.52
CA LEU A 46 -2.28 3.27 -0.86
C LEU A 46 -3.54 3.47 -1.66
N ASP A 47 -4.55 2.65 -1.40
CA ASP A 47 -5.81 2.74 -2.10
C ASP A 47 -6.48 4.07 -1.80
N VAL A 48 -6.48 4.47 -0.55
CA VAL A 48 -7.07 5.74 -0.16
C VAL A 48 -6.30 6.90 -0.79
N MET A 49 -4.98 6.82 -0.81
CA MET A 49 -4.19 7.85 -1.43
C MET A 49 -4.52 7.99 -2.91
N ASP A 50 -4.71 6.88 -3.58
CA ASP A 50 -5.03 6.92 -5.00
C ASP A 50 -6.40 7.55 -5.22
N MET A 51 -7.34 7.22 -4.36
CA MET A 51 -8.68 7.76 -4.49
C MET A 51 -8.76 9.25 -4.21
N GLU A 52 -7.98 9.71 -3.27
CA GLU A 52 -8.06 11.09 -2.87
C GLU A 52 -7.04 11.98 -3.57
N TRP A 53 -6.22 11.44 -4.42
CA TRP A 53 -5.21 12.21 -5.11
C TRP A 53 -5.85 13.24 -6.04
#